data_5c17da14c5dd748cffd689605de39da0
#
_entry.id   5c17da14c5dd748cffd689605de39da0
#
_cell.length_a   1.000
_cell.length_b   1.000
_cell.length_c   1.000
_cell.angle_alpha   90.00
_cell.angle_beta   90.00
_cell.angle_gamma   90.00
#
_symmetry.space_group_name_H-M   'P 1'
#
loop_
_entity.id
_entity.type
_entity.pdbx_description
1 polymer ?
#
loop_
_entity_poly.entity_id
_entity_poly.type
_entity_poly.pdbx_seq_one_letter_code
_entity_poly.pdbx_strand_id
1 'polypeptide(L)'
;IAGPSTSRAAESRARGWREALEQMGARVPSMYIGDWCADSGYQAGVALAHDPDCTAIYAANDQMAYGAMLGLQSAGKRVPEDVSIVGVDDSLVDMVPRLNLTTMKLRFDDIGATAFSMVRRQCEGEKIPVGVKTVIPPELIERGSVRDIS
;
A
#
# COMPACT_ATOMS: atom_id res chain seq x y z
N ILE A 1 -3.54 6.19 -4.57
CA ILE A 1 -2.88 5.76 -5.83
C ILE A 1 -3.02 4.25 -5.91
N ALA A 2 -3.75 3.74 -6.90
CA ALA A 2 -3.95 2.32 -7.14
C ALA A 2 -2.86 1.77 -8.07
N GLY A 3 -2.65 0.44 -8.03
CA GLY A 3 -1.84 -0.23 -9.05
C GLY A 3 -2.61 -0.45 -10.35
N PRO A 4 -1.99 -1.11 -11.37
CA PRO A 4 -2.58 -1.30 -12.69
C PRO A 4 -3.89 -2.08 -12.63
N SER A 5 -4.87 -1.67 -13.44
CA SER A 5 -6.22 -2.24 -13.48
C SER A 5 -6.27 -3.73 -13.86
N THR A 6 -5.21 -4.25 -14.47
CA THR A 6 -5.06 -5.67 -14.82
C THR A 6 -4.62 -6.55 -13.65
N SER A 7 -4.25 -5.93 -12.50
CA SER A 7 -3.73 -6.64 -11.34
C SER A 7 -4.83 -6.93 -10.31
N ARG A 8 -5.05 -8.21 -9.99
CA ARG A 8 -5.98 -8.63 -8.93
C ARG A 8 -5.57 -8.09 -7.54
N ALA A 9 -4.27 -7.93 -7.28
CA ALA A 9 -3.79 -7.34 -6.05
C ALA A 9 -4.15 -5.85 -5.95
N ALA A 10 -4.00 -5.10 -7.07
CA ALA A 10 -4.42 -3.71 -7.14
C ALA A 10 -5.93 -3.55 -6.91
N GLU A 11 -6.73 -4.38 -7.57
CA GLU A 11 -8.19 -4.41 -7.40
C GLU A 11 -8.59 -4.66 -5.94
N SER A 12 -7.99 -5.67 -5.31
CA SER A 12 -8.29 -6.00 -3.91
C SER A 12 -7.91 -4.87 -2.95
N ARG A 13 -6.73 -4.26 -3.13
CA ARG A 13 -6.28 -3.13 -2.31
C ARG A 13 -7.17 -1.90 -2.51
N ALA A 14 -7.53 -1.57 -3.75
CA ALA A 14 -8.42 -0.45 -4.07
C ALA A 14 -9.84 -0.66 -3.52
N ARG A 15 -10.36 -1.89 -3.57
CA ARG A 15 -11.64 -2.24 -2.97
C ARG A 15 -11.62 -2.08 -1.46
N GLY A 16 -10.63 -2.63 -0.76
CA GLY A 16 -10.52 -2.50 0.70
C GLY A 16 -10.42 -1.05 1.16
N TRP A 17 -9.64 -0.23 0.45
CA TRP A 17 -9.55 1.20 0.71
C TRP A 17 -10.92 1.90 0.55
N ARG A 18 -11.66 1.61 -0.53
CA ARG A 18 -12.99 2.19 -0.76
C ARG A 18 -13.96 1.77 0.32
N GLU A 19 -14.03 0.48 0.63
CA GLU A 19 -14.91 -0.07 1.67
C GLU A 19 -14.64 0.57 3.04
N ALA A 20 -13.36 0.80 3.38
CA ALA A 20 -12.99 1.46 4.63
C ALA A 20 -13.50 2.91 4.70
N LEU A 21 -13.35 3.69 3.63
CA LEU A 21 -13.88 5.06 3.58
C LEU A 21 -15.41 5.10 3.66
N GLU A 22 -16.09 4.21 2.94
CA GLU A 22 -17.55 4.09 2.98
C GLU A 22 -18.07 3.75 4.37
N GLN A 23 -17.40 2.81 5.08
CA GLN A 23 -17.75 2.44 6.46
C GLN A 23 -17.57 3.60 7.44
N MET A 24 -16.62 4.48 7.19
CA MET A 24 -16.40 5.70 7.99
C MET A 24 -17.31 6.85 7.59
N GLY A 25 -18.17 6.69 6.58
CA GLY A 25 -19.00 7.77 6.03
C GLY A 25 -18.19 8.85 5.30
N ALA A 26 -16.95 8.55 4.94
CA ALA A 26 -16.09 9.48 4.24
C ALA A 26 -16.33 9.46 2.71
N ARG A 27 -16.07 10.60 2.07
CA ARG A 27 -16.11 10.69 0.60
C ARG A 27 -15.03 9.80 -0.01
N VAL A 28 -15.39 9.01 -1.01
CA VAL A 28 -14.43 8.26 -1.82
C VAL A 28 -13.99 9.13 -3.02
N PRO A 29 -12.75 9.63 -3.04
CA PRO A 29 -12.26 10.41 -4.17
C PRO A 29 -11.89 9.52 -5.36
N SER A 30 -11.67 10.16 -6.53
CA SER A 30 -11.12 9.48 -7.71
C SER A 30 -9.72 8.95 -7.43
N MET A 31 -9.40 7.78 -7.99
CA MET A 31 -8.08 7.15 -7.83
C MET A 31 -7.18 7.45 -9.03
N TYR A 32 -5.92 7.75 -8.74
CA TYR A 32 -4.86 7.71 -9.74
C TYR A 32 -4.45 6.26 -9.96
N ILE A 33 -4.35 5.84 -11.22
CA ILE A 33 -3.93 4.49 -11.60
C ILE A 33 -2.45 4.52 -11.94
N GLY A 34 -1.64 3.82 -11.17
CA GLY A 34 -0.21 3.64 -11.42
C GLY A 34 0.10 2.27 -11.99
N ASP A 35 1.38 1.98 -12.12
CA ASP A 35 1.95 0.78 -12.75
C ASP A 35 2.92 0.01 -11.82
N TRP A 36 2.86 0.27 -10.52
CA TRP A 36 3.75 -0.22 -9.46
C TRP A 36 5.10 0.50 -9.39
N CYS A 37 5.47 1.34 -10.38
CA CYS A 37 6.74 2.03 -10.41
C CYS A 37 6.70 3.38 -9.69
N ALA A 38 7.85 3.82 -9.18
CA ALA A 38 7.96 5.11 -8.49
C ALA A 38 7.62 6.30 -9.40
N ASP A 39 7.89 6.20 -10.70
CA ASP A 39 7.58 7.28 -11.64
C ASP A 39 6.07 7.58 -11.72
N SER A 40 5.23 6.54 -11.80
CA SER A 40 3.77 6.73 -11.77
C SER A 40 3.29 7.32 -10.45
N GLY A 41 3.92 6.95 -9.35
CA GLY A 41 3.70 7.58 -8.05
C GLY A 41 4.09 9.05 -8.02
N TYR A 42 5.24 9.40 -8.61
CA TYR A 42 5.72 10.78 -8.72
C TYR A 42 4.73 11.67 -9.49
N GLN A 43 4.28 11.23 -10.66
CA GLN A 43 3.29 11.95 -11.45
C GLN A 43 1.98 12.17 -10.68
N ALA A 44 1.50 11.14 -9.98
CA ALA A 44 0.33 11.26 -9.12
C ALA A 44 0.57 12.25 -7.96
N GLY A 45 1.74 12.22 -7.33
CA GLY A 45 2.12 13.13 -6.25
C GLY A 45 2.15 14.60 -6.70
N VAL A 46 2.74 14.89 -7.86
CA VAL A 46 2.73 16.23 -8.47
C VAL A 46 1.29 16.69 -8.72
N ALA A 47 0.45 15.85 -9.29
CA ALA A 47 -0.94 16.20 -9.56
C ALA A 47 -1.74 16.45 -8.26
N LEU A 48 -1.59 15.57 -7.26
CA LEU A 48 -2.27 15.66 -5.96
C LEU A 48 -1.80 16.85 -5.11
N ALA A 49 -0.58 17.34 -5.33
CA ALA A 49 -0.06 18.53 -4.65
C ALA A 49 -0.87 19.79 -4.96
N HIS A 50 -1.56 19.81 -6.10
CA HIS A 50 -2.42 20.94 -6.54
C HIS A 50 -3.89 20.78 -6.11
N ASP A 51 -4.26 19.64 -5.53
CA ASP A 51 -5.60 19.41 -4.97
C ASP A 51 -5.63 19.93 -3.52
N PRO A 52 -6.38 21.02 -3.23
CA PRO A 52 -6.46 21.59 -1.89
C PRO A 52 -7.14 20.65 -0.86
N ASP A 53 -7.93 19.69 -1.33
CA ASP A 53 -8.63 18.73 -0.48
C ASP A 53 -7.78 17.48 -0.17
N CYS A 54 -6.61 17.33 -0.81
CA CYS A 54 -5.72 16.21 -0.61
C CYS A 54 -4.88 16.40 0.67
N THR A 55 -5.27 15.76 1.76
CA THR A 55 -4.55 15.76 3.04
C THR A 55 -3.87 14.43 3.36
N ALA A 56 -4.24 13.36 2.67
CA ALA A 56 -3.64 12.04 2.85
C ALA A 56 -3.66 11.22 1.55
N ILE A 57 -2.62 10.41 1.35
CA ILE A 57 -2.47 9.50 0.22
C ILE A 57 -2.27 8.08 0.74
N TYR A 58 -3.13 7.16 0.29
CA TYR A 58 -2.85 5.74 0.31
C TYR A 58 -2.29 5.33 -1.05
N ALA A 59 -1.10 4.75 -1.07
CA ALA A 59 -0.49 4.19 -2.26
C ALA A 59 -0.45 2.66 -2.16
N ALA A 60 -0.85 1.99 -3.24
CA ALA A 60 -1.02 0.55 -3.24
C ALA A 60 0.30 -0.25 -3.17
N ASN A 61 1.47 0.39 -3.28
CA ASN A 61 2.77 -0.17 -2.91
C ASN A 61 3.75 0.93 -2.48
N ASP A 62 4.88 0.54 -1.92
CA ASP A 62 5.89 1.46 -1.40
C ASP A 62 6.62 2.23 -2.49
N GLN A 63 6.84 1.63 -3.67
CA GLN A 63 7.50 2.32 -4.78
C GLN A 63 6.68 3.53 -5.23
N MET A 64 5.37 3.36 -5.43
CA MET A 64 4.49 4.48 -5.78
C MET A 64 4.35 5.47 -4.61
N ALA A 65 4.33 4.99 -3.35
CA ALA A 65 4.32 5.87 -2.19
C ALA A 65 5.57 6.75 -2.15
N TYR A 66 6.75 6.17 -2.35
CA TYR A 66 8.01 6.91 -2.40
C TYR A 66 8.05 7.91 -3.56
N GLY A 67 7.61 7.48 -4.75
CA GLY A 67 7.45 8.38 -5.89
C GLY A 67 6.52 9.57 -5.57
N ALA A 68 5.37 9.31 -4.95
CA ALA A 68 4.42 10.35 -4.56
C ALA A 68 5.02 11.32 -3.53
N MET A 69 5.82 10.85 -2.57
CA MET A 69 6.54 11.73 -1.65
C MET A 69 7.46 12.69 -2.41
N LEU A 70 8.24 12.19 -3.36
CA LEU A 70 9.11 13.01 -4.18
C LEU A 70 8.33 14.01 -5.06
N GLY A 71 7.19 13.57 -5.63
CA GLY A 71 6.30 14.42 -6.42
C GLY A 71 5.71 15.56 -5.59
N LEU A 72 5.21 15.28 -4.39
CA LEU A 72 4.72 16.28 -3.43
C LEU A 72 5.82 17.29 -3.07
N GLN A 73 7.02 16.80 -2.74
CA GLN A 73 8.16 17.63 -2.37
C GLN A 73 8.59 18.54 -3.51
N SER A 74 8.61 18.04 -4.76
CA SER A 74 8.94 18.85 -5.94
C SER A 74 7.94 19.99 -6.19
N ALA A 75 6.69 19.82 -5.75
CA ALA A 75 5.63 20.82 -5.79
C ALA A 75 5.53 21.66 -4.50
N GLY A 76 6.51 21.58 -3.61
CA GLY A 76 6.60 22.38 -2.39
C GLY A 76 5.74 21.90 -1.22
N LYS A 77 5.17 20.70 -1.28
CA LYS A 77 4.42 20.11 -0.17
C LYS A 77 5.35 19.29 0.74
N ARG A 78 5.09 19.32 2.03
CA ARG A 78 5.83 18.56 3.04
C ARG A 78 5.06 17.30 3.44
N VAL A 79 5.80 16.23 3.68
CA VAL A 79 5.27 14.98 4.22
C VAL A 79 5.92 14.78 5.59
N PRO A 80 5.15 14.63 6.66
CA PRO A 80 3.68 14.49 6.74
C PRO A 80 2.89 15.80 6.96
N GLU A 81 3.55 16.98 7.08
CA GLU A 81 2.93 18.21 7.59
C GLU A 81 1.77 18.69 6.74
N ASP A 82 1.90 18.65 5.41
CA ASP A 82 0.88 19.10 4.47
C ASP A 82 0.05 17.90 3.95
N VAL A 83 0.69 16.76 3.70
CA VAL A 83 0.04 15.53 3.19
C VAL A 83 0.66 14.30 3.88
N SER A 84 -0.17 13.48 4.50
CA SER A 84 0.23 12.17 5.03
C SER A 84 0.31 11.12 3.93
N ILE A 85 1.24 10.15 4.02
CA ILE A 85 1.34 9.05 3.04
C ILE A 85 1.48 7.70 3.76
N VAL A 86 0.73 6.71 3.26
CA VAL A 86 0.87 5.30 3.66
C VAL A 86 1.12 4.45 2.41
N GLY A 87 2.12 3.57 2.51
CA GLY A 87 2.45 2.56 1.51
C GLY A 87 1.97 1.15 1.85
N VAL A 88 2.40 0.19 1.04
CA VAL A 88 2.19 -1.25 1.26
C VAL A 88 3.43 -2.00 0.79
N ASP A 89 3.81 -3.04 1.47
CA ASP A 89 4.79 -4.10 1.26
C ASP A 89 5.98 -4.06 2.23
N ASP A 90 6.39 -2.91 2.76
CA ASP A 90 7.64 -2.66 3.53
C ASP A 90 8.90 -3.07 2.73
N SER A 91 8.89 -2.79 1.42
CA SER A 91 9.86 -3.33 0.47
C SER A 91 11.07 -2.42 0.22
N LEU A 92 11.04 -1.16 0.66
CA LEU A 92 12.08 -0.17 0.37
C LEU A 92 13.01 0.12 1.54
N VAL A 93 12.77 -0.45 2.71
CA VAL A 93 13.48 -0.12 3.96
C VAL A 93 15.01 -0.32 3.85
N ASP A 94 15.43 -1.37 3.12
CA ASP A 94 16.85 -1.67 2.92
C ASP A 94 17.46 -0.99 1.68
N MET A 95 16.63 -0.45 0.79
CA MET A 95 17.07 0.15 -0.48
C MET A 95 17.15 1.68 -0.42
N VAL A 96 16.30 2.32 0.38
CA VAL A 96 16.26 3.78 0.50
C VAL A 96 16.66 4.18 1.91
N PRO A 97 17.91 4.65 2.12
CA PRO A 97 18.38 5.05 3.43
C PRO A 97 17.48 6.13 4.06
N ARG A 98 17.13 5.93 5.32
CA ARG A 98 16.30 6.86 6.11
C ARG A 98 14.89 7.09 5.55
N LEU A 99 14.38 6.17 4.73
CA LEU A 99 13.00 6.24 4.30
C LEU A 99 12.08 6.13 5.52
N ASN A 100 11.31 7.18 5.77
CA ASN A 100 10.44 7.29 6.94
C ASN A 100 8.96 7.03 6.55
N LEU A 101 8.74 6.02 5.70
CA LEU A 101 7.42 5.68 5.14
C LEU A 101 6.67 4.71 6.06
N THR A 102 5.52 5.13 6.56
CA THR A 102 4.51 4.25 7.19
C THR A 102 3.93 3.32 6.12
N THR A 103 3.89 2.01 6.40
CA THR A 103 3.49 1.02 5.41
C THR A 103 2.84 -0.20 6.04
N MET A 104 2.05 -0.93 5.23
CA MET A 104 1.51 -2.24 5.60
C MET A 104 2.51 -3.32 5.18
N LYS A 105 3.21 -3.92 6.15
CA LYS A 105 4.15 -5.01 5.90
C LYS A 105 3.41 -6.30 5.59
N LEU A 106 3.69 -6.87 4.42
CA LEU A 106 3.21 -8.19 4.06
C LEU A 106 4.19 -9.26 4.57
N ARG A 107 3.70 -10.23 5.32
CA ARG A 107 4.49 -11.31 5.94
C ARG A 107 4.79 -12.42 4.91
N PHE A 108 5.59 -12.10 3.89
CA PHE A 108 5.89 -13.02 2.78
C PHE A 108 6.55 -14.32 3.25
N ASP A 109 7.38 -14.28 4.30
CA ASP A 109 8.01 -15.46 4.88
C ASP A 109 6.96 -16.44 5.43
N ASP A 110 5.96 -15.92 6.16
CA ASP A 110 4.87 -16.74 6.69
C ASP A 110 3.96 -17.27 5.57
N ILE A 111 3.73 -16.46 4.53
CA ILE A 111 2.97 -16.89 3.35
C ILE A 111 3.70 -18.05 2.67
N GLY A 112 5.01 -17.92 2.45
CA GLY A 112 5.85 -18.97 1.86
C GLY A 112 5.88 -20.22 2.71
N ALA A 113 6.14 -20.10 4.01
CA ALA A 113 6.17 -21.22 4.94
C ALA A 113 4.83 -21.97 5.01
N THR A 114 3.72 -21.21 5.05
CA THR A 114 2.37 -21.78 5.08
C THR A 114 2.05 -22.51 3.78
N ALA A 115 2.34 -21.91 2.63
CA ALA A 115 2.12 -22.54 1.32
C ALA A 115 2.94 -23.83 1.18
N PHE A 116 4.23 -23.80 1.56
CA PHE A 116 5.09 -24.99 1.54
C PHE A 116 4.56 -26.10 2.47
N SER A 117 4.14 -25.75 3.69
CA SER A 117 3.57 -26.70 4.63
C SER A 117 2.32 -27.38 4.07
N MET A 118 1.45 -26.63 3.40
CA MET A 118 0.24 -27.20 2.76
C MET A 118 0.60 -28.19 1.65
N VAL A 119 1.55 -27.84 0.78
CA VAL A 119 2.02 -28.73 -0.28
C VAL A 119 2.66 -30.00 0.30
N ARG A 120 3.52 -29.86 1.31
CA ARG A 120 4.15 -31.01 1.98
C ARG A 120 3.11 -31.98 2.56
N ARG A 121 2.11 -31.48 3.29
CA ARG A 121 1.03 -32.29 3.85
C ARG A 121 0.24 -33.06 2.78
N GLN A 122 0.00 -32.43 1.63
CA GLN A 122 -0.63 -33.12 0.48
C GLN A 122 0.27 -34.25 -0.07
N CYS A 123 1.58 -34.02 -0.17
CA CYS A 123 2.53 -35.07 -0.59
C CYS A 123 2.61 -36.23 0.42
N GLU A 124 2.40 -35.97 1.69
CA GLU A 124 2.33 -36.94 2.77
C GLU A 124 0.98 -37.70 2.83
N GLY A 125 0.05 -37.40 1.90
CA GLY A 125 -1.23 -38.08 1.75
C GLY A 125 -2.39 -37.42 2.52
N GLU A 126 -2.19 -36.26 3.12
CA GLU A 126 -3.27 -35.53 3.78
C GLU A 126 -4.23 -34.92 2.74
N LYS A 127 -5.52 -35.13 2.93
CA LYS A 127 -6.56 -34.53 2.10
C LYS A 127 -6.85 -33.12 2.57
N ILE A 128 -6.31 -32.13 1.88
CA ILE A 128 -6.67 -30.72 2.11
C ILE A 128 -7.93 -30.40 1.29
N PRO A 129 -9.01 -29.89 1.91
CA PRO A 129 -10.22 -29.54 1.18
C PRO A 129 -9.96 -28.48 0.11
N VAL A 130 -10.65 -28.62 -1.04
CA VAL A 130 -10.56 -27.61 -2.12
C VAL A 130 -11.14 -26.29 -1.62
N GLY A 131 -10.46 -25.19 -1.92
CA GLY A 131 -10.93 -23.84 -1.58
C GLY A 131 -10.59 -23.36 -0.16
N VAL A 132 -9.75 -24.08 0.59
CA VAL A 132 -9.22 -23.59 1.87
C VAL A 132 -8.49 -22.27 1.64
N LYS A 133 -8.86 -21.26 2.41
CA LYS A 133 -8.16 -19.98 2.47
C LYS A 133 -7.47 -19.85 3.83
N THR A 134 -6.17 -19.66 3.81
CA THR A 134 -5.42 -19.22 5.00
C THR A 134 -5.14 -17.72 4.83
N VAL A 135 -5.58 -16.93 5.80
CA VAL A 135 -5.34 -15.49 5.81
C VAL A 135 -4.20 -15.21 6.77
N ILE A 136 -3.15 -14.57 6.28
CA ILE A 136 -2.04 -14.07 7.09
C ILE A 136 -2.21 -12.55 7.14
N PRO A 137 -2.57 -11.98 8.30
CA PRO A 137 -2.81 -10.54 8.41
C PRO A 137 -1.51 -9.77 8.18
N PRO A 138 -1.57 -8.63 7.47
CA PRO A 138 -0.45 -7.71 7.39
C PRO A 138 -0.22 -7.01 8.73
N GLU A 139 0.95 -6.40 8.88
CA GLU A 139 1.34 -5.61 10.05
C GLU A 139 1.48 -4.14 9.65
N LEU A 140 0.92 -3.22 10.42
CA LEU A 140 1.15 -1.79 10.24
C LEU A 140 2.51 -1.42 10.84
N ILE A 141 3.40 -0.90 10.01
CA ILE A 141 4.70 -0.36 10.43
C ILE A 141 4.59 1.16 10.43
N GLU A 142 4.39 1.73 11.59
CA GLU A 142 4.31 3.17 11.76
C GLU A 142 5.70 3.81 11.70
N ARG A 143 5.82 4.85 10.87
CA ARG A 143 7.00 5.71 10.73
C ARG A 143 6.51 7.17 10.64
N GLY A 144 7.34 8.08 10.17
CA GLY A 144 7.05 9.50 10.21
C GLY A 144 6.36 10.08 8.97
N SER A 145 5.78 9.28 8.07
CA SER A 145 5.06 9.81 6.89
C SER A 145 3.58 10.10 7.15
N VAL A 146 3.11 9.87 8.35
CA VAL A 146 1.73 10.14 8.77
C VAL A 146 1.75 11.10 9.95
N ARG A 147 0.92 12.15 9.87
CA ARG A 147 0.75 13.12 10.94
C ARG A 147 -0.40 12.69 11.86
N ASP A 148 -0.17 12.77 13.16
CA ASP A 148 -1.24 12.73 14.15
C ASP A 148 -2.04 14.05 14.07
N ILE A 149 -3.37 13.93 14.04
CA ILE A 149 -4.32 15.05 13.97
C ILE A 149 -5.28 15.09 15.18
N SER A 150 -5.02 14.22 16.18
CA SER A 150 -5.80 14.19 17.43
C SER A 150 -5.52 15.38 18.32
#